data_8f3e956cc6670d26c8895dfcc4d908ea
#
_entry.id   8f3e956cc6670d26c8895dfcc4d908ea
#
_cell.length_a   1.000
_cell.length_b   1.000
_cell.length_c   1.000
_cell.angle_alpha   90.00
_cell.angle_beta   90.00
_cell.angle_gamma   90.00
#
_symmetry.space_group_name_H-M   'P 1'
#
loop_
_entity.id
_entity.type
_entity.pdbx_description
1 polymer ?
#
loop_
_entity_poly.entity_id
_entity_poly.type
_entity_poly.pdbx_seq_one_letter_code
_entity_poly.pdbx_strand_id
1 'polypeptide(L)'
;MHTLSRREFVKLSAAAAAGLTVLPGFRFGLDQLPAPMTRTFGKIGFEVTTLGLGGQASLQWTPPDVDPVPIILKAFKMGVNYFDTSNLYDASQLHFGKAFRKLNLIPGEEGYDEKLRESIFLTTKTHQRWGKPGFPELENVNNWSNGDPAGGAVVDLKRSLSQMFGDGNGNYPEGSYVNMVLTHNLNFQEEVDVMYKGLETPINKDENFGVLVTLRDFRDGTNLTGLNPKNEKLIRHIGLSGHINSPAMINMIQRDRWEILDAMLVAINSNDRLYLNHQHNVIPVAQAKNMGIIAMKVFSDGAMYSKYANWTRDHEGVIRTVGTRELPSKPLIEYALTTAGIHTAIIGIGQIADDNLKCQLVQNYYAAQVKPGGLSIKRRQEIEESTRMVKDGKTNYFQLPFQGLTPPQNVSLKQKDQVEIHWDTAYAANTPLSHYEVLRDGKLVGKVKHEPQVSRDPFTFADQEKGKSYRVVSVDQDGNRAEAEELQA
;
A
#
# COMPACT_ATOMS: atom_id res chain seq x y z
N MET A 1 33.53 -9.13 -10.27
CA MET A 1 32.53 -8.44 -9.42
C MET A 1 33.17 -8.23 -8.06
N HIS A 2 33.64 -7.02 -7.76
CA HIS A 2 34.16 -6.70 -6.44
C HIS A 2 32.98 -6.44 -5.50
N THR A 3 32.74 -7.36 -4.59
CA THR A 3 31.82 -7.15 -3.46
C THR A 3 32.50 -6.19 -2.48
N LEU A 4 31.89 -5.02 -2.27
CA LEU A 4 32.33 -4.07 -1.26
C LEU A 4 32.38 -4.74 0.12
N SER A 5 33.48 -4.61 0.83
CA SER A 5 33.63 -5.13 2.17
C SER A 5 32.75 -4.35 3.16
N ARG A 6 32.39 -4.99 4.29
CA ARG A 6 31.61 -4.39 5.38
C ARG A 6 32.21 -3.07 5.91
N ARG A 7 33.53 -2.96 5.81
CA ARG A 7 34.29 -1.78 6.28
C ARG A 7 34.22 -0.61 5.27
N GLU A 8 34.16 -0.90 3.98
CA GLU A 8 33.98 0.09 2.91
C GLU A 8 32.54 0.60 2.87
N PHE A 9 31.57 -0.27 3.17
CA PHE A 9 30.16 0.09 3.29
C PHE A 9 29.90 1.05 4.46
N VAL A 10 30.46 0.77 5.64
CA VAL A 10 30.35 1.66 6.83
C VAL A 10 31.00 3.00 6.56
N LYS A 11 32.13 3.04 5.85
CA LYS A 11 32.80 4.30 5.45
C LYS A 11 31.97 5.13 4.46
N LEU A 12 31.32 4.51 3.49
CA LEU A 12 30.43 5.18 2.53
C LEU A 12 29.16 5.74 3.21
N SER A 13 28.57 4.97 4.12
CA SER A 13 27.40 5.40 4.89
C SER A 13 27.74 6.54 5.87
N ALA A 14 28.91 6.50 6.50
CA ALA A 14 29.40 7.55 7.41
C ALA A 14 29.78 8.84 6.67
N ALA A 15 30.32 8.75 5.45
CA ALA A 15 30.68 9.91 4.64
C ALA A 15 29.44 10.68 4.16
N ALA A 16 28.36 10.00 3.81
CA ALA A 16 27.08 10.61 3.44
C ALA A 16 26.43 11.40 4.60
N ALA A 17 26.65 10.94 5.85
CA ALA A 17 26.05 11.53 7.04
C ALA A 17 26.87 12.69 7.66
N ALA A 18 28.17 12.81 7.33
CA ALA A 18 29.09 13.69 8.06
C ALA A 18 29.44 15.02 7.36
N GLY A 19 28.93 15.30 6.16
CA GLY A 19 29.33 16.50 5.40
C GLY A 19 30.84 16.57 5.15
N LEU A 20 31.57 15.44 5.23
CA LEU A 20 33.03 15.36 5.17
C LEU A 20 33.51 15.20 3.73
N THR A 21 34.51 15.96 3.42
CA THR A 21 35.28 16.02 2.18
C THR A 21 35.38 14.68 1.44
N VAL A 22 34.84 14.70 0.25
CA VAL A 22 34.82 13.62 -0.73
C VAL A 22 36.25 13.19 -1.03
N LEU A 23 36.51 11.88 -0.97
CA LEU A 23 37.68 11.29 -1.62
C LEU A 23 37.62 11.62 -3.13
N PRO A 24 38.66 12.21 -3.73
CA PRO A 24 38.66 12.55 -5.14
C PRO A 24 38.61 11.24 -5.96
N GLY A 25 37.55 11.06 -6.76
CA GLY A 25 37.50 9.97 -7.74
C GLY A 25 36.17 9.30 -8.02
N PHE A 26 35.12 9.50 -7.22
CA PHE A 26 33.81 8.86 -7.46
C PHE A 26 32.75 9.89 -7.91
N ARG A 27 32.77 10.27 -9.19
CA ARG A 27 31.61 10.87 -9.86
C ARG A 27 30.83 9.75 -10.55
N PHE A 28 29.75 9.27 -9.95
CA PHE A 28 28.83 8.39 -10.66
C PHE A 28 27.92 9.24 -11.55
N GLY A 29 28.13 9.22 -12.85
CA GLY A 29 27.15 9.68 -13.82
C GLY A 29 25.90 8.78 -13.80
N LEU A 30 24.76 9.27 -14.29
CA LEU A 30 23.54 8.42 -14.44
C LEU A 30 23.82 7.19 -15.33
N ASP A 31 24.77 7.29 -16.23
CA ASP A 31 25.19 6.20 -17.13
C ASP A 31 25.91 5.04 -16.41
N GLN A 32 26.20 5.19 -15.11
CA GLN A 32 26.84 4.17 -14.26
C GLN A 32 25.87 3.55 -13.25
N LEU A 33 24.59 3.92 -13.27
CA LEU A 33 23.59 3.30 -12.41
C LEU A 33 23.36 1.83 -12.87
N PRO A 34 23.24 0.87 -11.93
CA PRO A 34 22.82 -0.48 -12.30
C PRO A 34 21.42 -0.44 -12.92
N ALA A 35 21.07 -1.43 -13.74
CA ALA A 35 19.68 -1.60 -14.17
C ALA A 35 18.74 -1.70 -12.96
N PRO A 36 17.53 -1.15 -13.02
CA PRO A 36 16.59 -1.22 -11.92
C PRO A 36 16.23 -2.70 -11.64
N MET A 37 16.19 -3.06 -10.37
CA MET A 37 15.65 -4.36 -9.97
C MET A 37 14.14 -4.35 -10.15
N THR A 38 13.59 -5.42 -10.73
CA THR A 38 12.15 -5.60 -10.92
C THR A 38 11.62 -6.81 -10.16
N ARG A 39 10.30 -6.86 -9.99
CA ARG A 39 9.55 -7.99 -9.46
C ARG A 39 8.25 -8.12 -10.24
N THR A 40 7.81 -9.34 -10.51
CA THR A 40 6.52 -9.61 -11.12
C THR A 40 5.40 -9.19 -10.16
N PHE A 41 4.53 -8.30 -10.59
CA PHE A 41 3.56 -7.61 -9.74
C PHE A 41 2.29 -8.46 -9.50
N GLY A 42 2.43 -9.50 -8.70
CA GLY A 42 1.36 -10.44 -8.38
C GLY A 42 0.65 -10.97 -9.64
N LYS A 43 -0.66 -11.16 -9.58
CA LYS A 43 -1.48 -11.64 -10.71
C LYS A 43 -1.56 -10.66 -11.89
N ILE A 44 -1.17 -9.39 -11.69
CA ILE A 44 -1.12 -8.37 -12.75
C ILE A 44 -0.04 -8.73 -13.78
N GLY A 45 1.05 -9.37 -13.35
CA GLY A 45 2.12 -9.87 -14.24
C GLY A 45 3.04 -8.80 -14.82
N PHE A 46 2.88 -7.52 -14.46
CA PHE A 46 3.78 -6.44 -14.88
C PHE A 46 5.10 -6.51 -14.12
N GLU A 47 6.23 -6.33 -14.80
CA GLU A 47 7.55 -6.26 -14.16
C GLU A 47 7.77 -4.88 -13.56
N VAL A 48 7.39 -4.71 -12.28
CA VAL A 48 7.45 -3.44 -11.56
C VAL A 48 8.83 -3.24 -10.94
N THR A 49 9.38 -2.02 -11.04
CA THR A 49 10.63 -1.68 -10.34
C THR A 49 10.43 -1.67 -8.82
N THR A 50 11.43 -2.15 -8.07
CA THR A 50 11.39 -2.20 -6.60
C THR A 50 11.29 -0.81 -5.96
N LEU A 51 11.80 0.24 -6.63
CA LEU A 51 11.53 1.64 -6.30
C LEU A 51 10.41 2.17 -7.19
N GLY A 52 9.35 2.68 -6.59
CA GLY A 52 8.32 3.49 -7.22
C GLY A 52 8.42 4.96 -6.80
N LEU A 53 8.01 5.87 -7.67
CA LEU A 53 7.91 7.30 -7.35
C LEU A 53 6.55 7.59 -6.71
N GLY A 54 6.55 8.06 -5.44
CA GLY A 54 5.36 8.53 -4.75
C GLY A 54 5.00 9.96 -5.13
N GLY A 55 3.73 10.21 -5.36
CA GLY A 55 3.19 11.52 -5.78
C GLY A 55 3.00 12.53 -4.65
N GLN A 56 3.37 12.21 -3.42
CA GLN A 56 3.43 13.16 -2.31
C GLN A 56 4.80 13.88 -2.26
N ALA A 57 5.16 14.44 -1.12
CA ALA A 57 6.31 15.31 -0.94
C ALA A 57 6.26 16.51 -1.91
N SER A 58 7.35 16.84 -2.62
CA SER A 58 7.36 18.05 -3.47
C SER A 58 6.47 17.97 -4.70
N LEU A 59 5.94 16.80 -5.08
CA LEU A 59 4.95 16.71 -6.14
C LEU A 59 3.57 17.19 -5.66
N GLN A 60 3.24 16.98 -4.40
CA GLN A 60 1.99 17.46 -3.79
C GLN A 60 2.17 18.86 -3.19
N TRP A 61 3.16 19.02 -2.31
CA TRP A 61 3.45 20.25 -1.57
C TRP A 61 4.76 20.85 -2.07
N THR A 62 4.70 21.55 -3.19
CA THR A 62 5.89 22.06 -3.87
C THR A 62 6.53 23.21 -3.10
N PRO A 63 7.76 23.06 -2.57
CA PRO A 63 8.50 24.18 -2.00
C PRO A 63 8.77 25.27 -3.04
N PRO A 64 8.84 26.57 -2.66
CA PRO A 64 9.02 27.67 -3.61
C PRO A 64 10.29 27.59 -4.48
N ASP A 65 11.32 26.91 -3.98
CA ASP A 65 12.63 26.74 -4.63
C ASP A 65 12.78 25.40 -5.37
N VAL A 66 11.72 24.62 -5.51
CA VAL A 66 11.74 23.31 -6.17
C VAL A 66 10.84 23.31 -7.41
N ASP A 67 11.40 22.91 -8.56
CA ASP A 67 10.60 22.47 -9.71
C ASP A 67 10.34 20.95 -9.57
N PRO A 68 9.10 20.49 -9.41
CA PRO A 68 8.80 19.07 -9.22
C PRO A 68 8.86 18.24 -10.50
N VAL A 69 8.73 18.84 -11.68
CA VAL A 69 8.73 18.12 -12.97
C VAL A 69 10.05 17.38 -13.22
N PRO A 70 11.24 17.97 -13.00
CA PRO A 70 12.52 17.26 -13.09
C PRO A 70 12.63 16.01 -12.19
N ILE A 71 11.91 15.95 -11.06
CA ILE A 71 11.89 14.76 -10.20
C ILE A 71 11.29 13.57 -10.96
N ILE A 72 10.15 13.78 -11.63
CA ILE A 72 9.47 12.75 -12.44
C ILE A 72 10.35 12.33 -13.62
N LEU A 73 10.91 13.31 -14.35
CA LEU A 73 11.77 13.06 -15.50
C LEU A 73 13.04 12.30 -15.13
N LYS A 74 13.65 12.62 -13.97
CA LYS A 74 14.84 11.90 -13.47
C LYS A 74 14.50 10.47 -13.08
N ALA A 75 13.38 10.23 -12.38
CA ALA A 75 12.92 8.90 -12.03
C ALA A 75 12.71 8.03 -13.28
N PHE A 76 12.03 8.58 -14.28
CA PHE A 76 11.81 7.94 -15.56
C PHE A 76 13.15 7.62 -16.28
N LYS A 77 14.06 8.57 -16.37
CA LYS A 77 15.40 8.39 -16.97
C LYS A 77 16.23 7.31 -16.25
N MET A 78 16.02 7.13 -14.94
CA MET A 78 16.66 6.07 -14.15
C MET A 78 16.02 4.70 -14.35
N GLY A 79 14.96 4.59 -15.14
CA GLY A 79 14.23 3.34 -15.42
C GLY A 79 13.21 2.97 -14.35
N VAL A 80 12.86 3.88 -13.42
CA VAL A 80 11.72 3.68 -12.52
C VAL A 80 10.45 3.63 -13.37
N ASN A 81 9.66 2.56 -13.21
CA ASN A 81 8.46 2.34 -14.02
C ASN A 81 7.14 2.30 -13.23
N TYR A 82 7.18 2.45 -11.90
CA TYR A 82 5.98 2.57 -11.07
C TYR A 82 5.81 4.00 -10.57
N PHE A 83 4.68 4.62 -10.92
CA PHE A 83 4.34 6.00 -10.57
C PHE A 83 3.01 6.04 -9.84
N ASP A 84 3.02 6.66 -8.65
CA ASP A 84 1.85 6.74 -7.77
C ASP A 84 1.43 8.19 -7.57
N THR A 85 0.15 8.46 -7.70
CA THR A 85 -0.46 9.75 -7.38
C THR A 85 -1.86 9.56 -6.80
N SER A 86 -2.62 10.63 -6.62
CA SER A 86 -3.99 10.58 -6.13
C SER A 86 -4.76 11.83 -6.53
N ASN A 87 -6.07 11.72 -6.69
CA ASN A 87 -6.94 12.87 -6.85
C ASN A 87 -6.86 13.86 -5.66
N LEU A 88 -6.44 13.39 -4.48
CA LEU A 88 -6.27 14.23 -3.27
C LEU A 88 -4.89 14.88 -3.15
N TYR A 89 -3.97 14.67 -4.09
CA TYR A 89 -2.59 15.17 -3.97
C TYR A 89 -2.39 16.50 -4.71
N ASP A 90 -3.18 17.51 -4.38
CA ASP A 90 -3.11 18.89 -4.86
C ASP A 90 -2.64 18.99 -6.34
N ALA A 91 -1.44 19.52 -6.59
CA ALA A 91 -0.87 19.69 -7.93
C ALA A 91 -0.16 18.46 -8.50
N SER A 92 -0.05 17.36 -7.74
CA SER A 92 0.73 16.19 -8.14
C SER A 92 0.38 15.68 -9.54
N GLN A 93 -0.91 15.49 -9.82
CA GLN A 93 -1.36 15.00 -11.14
C GLN A 93 -1.06 15.98 -12.27
N LEU A 94 -1.12 17.29 -12.02
CA LEU A 94 -0.74 18.30 -13.00
C LEU A 94 0.78 18.27 -13.31
N HIS A 95 1.61 17.99 -12.28
CA HIS A 95 3.05 17.82 -12.48
C HIS A 95 3.37 16.56 -13.30
N PHE A 96 2.65 15.46 -13.08
CA PHE A 96 2.73 14.28 -13.94
C PHE A 96 2.31 14.62 -15.37
N GLY A 97 1.23 15.36 -15.60
CA GLY A 97 0.81 15.79 -16.93
C GLY A 97 1.87 16.62 -17.66
N LYS A 98 2.52 17.57 -16.96
CA LYS A 98 3.64 18.35 -17.52
C LYS A 98 4.84 17.45 -17.90
N ALA A 99 5.16 16.45 -17.09
CA ALA A 99 6.23 15.50 -17.36
C ALA A 99 5.87 14.58 -18.54
N PHE A 100 4.63 14.09 -18.61
CA PHE A 100 4.16 13.18 -19.66
C PHE A 100 4.18 13.84 -21.04
N ARG A 101 3.84 15.13 -21.14
CA ARG A 101 4.02 15.86 -22.41
C ARG A 101 5.48 15.90 -22.84
N LYS A 102 6.41 16.16 -21.92
CA LYS A 102 7.87 16.16 -22.24
C LYS A 102 8.40 14.77 -22.60
N LEU A 103 7.71 13.71 -22.22
CA LEU A 103 8.06 12.32 -22.49
C LEU A 103 7.28 11.71 -23.67
N ASN A 104 6.45 12.48 -24.36
CA ASN A 104 5.60 12.02 -25.46
C ASN A 104 4.64 10.89 -25.04
N LEU A 105 4.04 11.00 -23.85
CA LEU A 105 3.12 10.00 -23.29
C LEU A 105 1.64 10.40 -23.39
N ILE A 106 1.31 11.46 -24.10
CA ILE A 106 -0.07 11.95 -24.26
C ILE A 106 -0.67 11.36 -25.55
N PRO A 107 -1.70 10.52 -25.47
CA PRO A 107 -2.36 9.97 -26.64
C PRO A 107 -2.86 11.07 -27.60
N GLY A 108 -2.67 10.87 -28.90
CA GLY A 108 -3.12 11.82 -29.94
C GLY A 108 -2.25 13.06 -30.11
N GLU A 109 -1.27 13.34 -29.24
CA GLU A 109 -0.27 14.41 -29.48
C GLU A 109 0.83 13.92 -30.44
N GLU A 110 1.44 14.86 -31.18
CA GLU A 110 2.57 14.56 -32.06
C GLU A 110 3.73 13.93 -31.28
N GLY A 111 4.26 12.82 -31.79
CA GLY A 111 5.37 12.09 -31.16
C GLY A 111 4.93 11.12 -30.05
N TYR A 112 3.63 10.90 -29.84
CA TYR A 112 3.16 9.93 -28.85
C TYR A 112 3.83 8.56 -29.02
N ASP A 113 4.42 8.05 -27.94
CA ASP A 113 5.08 6.76 -27.89
C ASP A 113 4.25 5.78 -27.02
N GLU A 114 3.41 4.98 -27.69
CA GLU A 114 2.56 3.98 -27.04
C GLU A 114 3.38 2.92 -26.28
N LYS A 115 4.50 2.44 -26.86
CA LYS A 115 5.35 1.43 -26.22
C LYS A 115 5.97 1.99 -24.92
N LEU A 116 6.36 3.25 -24.96
CA LEU A 116 6.88 3.93 -23.80
C LEU A 116 5.79 4.12 -22.73
N ARG A 117 4.56 4.47 -23.15
CA ARG A 117 3.40 4.57 -22.24
C ARG A 117 3.07 3.22 -21.60
N GLU A 118 3.16 2.13 -22.34
CA GLU A 118 2.93 0.76 -21.84
C GLU A 118 4.06 0.28 -20.92
N SER A 119 5.26 0.83 -21.02
CA SER A 119 6.40 0.45 -20.18
C SER A 119 6.33 1.00 -18.75
N ILE A 120 5.37 1.88 -18.44
CA ILE A 120 5.16 2.43 -17.11
C ILE A 120 3.84 1.98 -16.51
N PHE A 121 3.81 1.85 -15.19
CA PHE A 121 2.63 1.54 -14.40
C PHE A 121 2.20 2.78 -13.61
N LEU A 122 1.12 3.41 -14.04
CA LEU A 122 0.57 4.63 -13.47
C LEU A 122 -0.62 4.32 -12.57
N THR A 123 -0.51 4.70 -11.31
CA THR A 123 -1.55 4.49 -10.29
C THR A 123 -2.09 5.83 -9.80
N THR A 124 -3.42 5.95 -9.76
CA THR A 124 -4.12 7.03 -9.05
C THR A 124 -5.06 6.47 -8.01
N LYS A 125 -5.74 7.34 -7.24
CA LYS A 125 -6.64 6.94 -6.16
C LYS A 125 -7.87 7.82 -6.11
N THR A 126 -9.00 7.23 -5.68
CA THR A 126 -10.19 7.97 -5.29
C THR A 126 -10.51 7.70 -3.82
N HIS A 127 -10.87 8.74 -3.06
CA HIS A 127 -11.35 8.60 -1.68
C HIS A 127 -12.88 8.57 -1.60
N GLN A 128 -13.54 8.51 -2.74
CA GLN A 128 -14.99 8.32 -2.81
C GLN A 128 -15.35 6.86 -2.54
N ARG A 129 -16.35 6.64 -1.69
CA ARG A 129 -16.88 5.29 -1.41
C ARG A 129 -18.08 4.97 -2.28
N TRP A 130 -18.70 6.00 -2.80
CA TRP A 130 -19.89 5.93 -3.64
C TRP A 130 -19.54 6.09 -5.13
N GLY A 131 -20.35 5.47 -5.98
CA GLY A 131 -20.16 5.53 -7.42
C GLY A 131 -20.63 6.82 -8.06
N LYS A 132 -21.78 7.33 -7.63
CA LYS A 132 -22.43 8.52 -8.19
C LYS A 132 -22.58 9.64 -7.18
N PRO A 133 -22.89 10.88 -7.64
CA PRO A 133 -23.17 12.03 -6.75
C PRO A 133 -24.43 11.85 -5.90
N GLY A 134 -24.59 12.73 -4.88
CA GLY A 134 -25.80 12.80 -4.07
C GLY A 134 -25.94 11.65 -3.05
N PHE A 135 -24.86 11.19 -2.49
CA PHE A 135 -24.84 10.13 -1.47
C PHE A 135 -25.11 10.67 -0.06
N PRO A 136 -25.68 9.86 0.82
CA PRO A 136 -25.87 10.25 2.21
C PRO A 136 -24.51 10.28 2.94
N GLU A 137 -24.37 11.23 3.88
CA GLU A 137 -23.32 11.15 4.89
C GLU A 137 -23.64 10.01 5.85
N LEU A 138 -22.66 9.16 6.09
CA LEU A 138 -22.75 8.05 7.02
C LEU A 138 -21.58 8.12 8.01
N GLU A 139 -21.86 7.73 9.24
CA GLU A 139 -20.83 7.61 10.26
C GLU A 139 -19.75 6.60 9.79
N ASN A 140 -18.50 6.91 10.03
CA ASN A 140 -17.33 6.10 9.64
C ASN A 140 -17.24 5.81 8.12
N VAL A 141 -17.81 6.66 7.28
CA VAL A 141 -17.67 6.57 5.83
C VAL A 141 -17.10 7.88 5.30
N ASN A 142 -15.82 7.88 4.99
CA ASN A 142 -15.11 9.06 4.51
C ASN A 142 -15.24 9.21 2.99
N ASN A 143 -15.66 10.39 2.55
CA ASN A 143 -15.74 10.75 1.14
C ASN A 143 -15.06 12.10 0.92
N TRP A 144 -13.85 12.10 0.36
CA TRP A 144 -13.08 13.32 0.09
C TRP A 144 -12.68 13.41 -1.38
N SER A 145 -12.58 14.62 -1.89
CA SER A 145 -12.13 14.88 -3.25
C SER A 145 -11.51 16.28 -3.32
N ASN A 146 -10.53 16.46 -4.20
CA ASN A 146 -10.04 17.79 -4.61
C ASN A 146 -10.82 18.36 -5.81
N GLY A 147 -11.81 17.61 -6.32
CA GLY A 147 -12.78 18.05 -7.31
C GLY A 147 -14.12 18.42 -6.65
N ASP A 148 -15.20 18.00 -7.27
CA ASP A 148 -16.54 18.07 -6.68
C ASP A 148 -16.74 16.89 -5.71
N PRO A 149 -16.84 17.11 -4.40
CA PRO A 149 -17.02 16.02 -3.43
C PRO A 149 -18.32 15.24 -3.66
N ALA A 150 -19.35 15.87 -4.20
CA ALA A 150 -20.61 15.24 -4.53
C ALA A 150 -20.57 14.42 -5.83
N GLY A 151 -19.49 14.53 -6.62
CA GLY A 151 -19.39 13.93 -7.95
C GLY A 151 -19.18 12.41 -7.97
N GLY A 152 -18.81 11.81 -6.84
CA GLY A 152 -18.51 10.40 -6.75
C GLY A 152 -17.20 9.99 -7.46
N ALA A 153 -16.94 8.68 -7.51
CA ALA A 153 -15.69 8.15 -8.03
C ALA A 153 -15.44 8.43 -9.52
N VAL A 154 -16.50 8.59 -10.32
CA VAL A 154 -16.38 8.89 -11.75
C VAL A 154 -15.78 10.27 -11.98
N VAL A 155 -16.20 11.26 -11.18
CA VAL A 155 -15.65 12.62 -11.29
C VAL A 155 -14.17 12.64 -10.90
N ASP A 156 -13.79 11.93 -9.83
CA ASP A 156 -12.39 11.77 -9.44
C ASP A 156 -11.55 11.13 -10.56
N LEU A 157 -12.06 10.06 -11.19
CA LEU A 157 -11.38 9.37 -12.29
C LEU A 157 -11.16 10.30 -13.48
N LYS A 158 -12.24 10.97 -13.95
CA LYS A 158 -12.17 11.87 -15.11
C LYS A 158 -11.30 13.10 -14.82
N ARG A 159 -11.36 13.64 -13.61
CA ARG A 159 -10.45 14.71 -13.17
C ARG A 159 -8.99 14.25 -13.20
N SER A 160 -8.69 13.05 -12.70
CA SER A 160 -7.34 12.49 -12.74
C SER A 160 -6.81 12.35 -14.17
N LEU A 161 -7.63 11.83 -15.10
CA LEU A 161 -7.26 11.71 -16.51
C LEU A 161 -7.03 13.08 -17.18
N SER A 162 -7.92 14.04 -16.90
CA SER A 162 -7.79 15.39 -17.44
C SER A 162 -6.51 16.08 -16.96
N GLN A 163 -6.13 15.93 -15.69
CA GLN A 163 -4.93 16.53 -15.14
C GLN A 163 -3.65 15.89 -15.69
N MET A 164 -3.64 14.57 -15.88
CA MET A 164 -2.45 13.85 -16.33
C MET A 164 -2.29 13.80 -17.85
N PHE A 165 -3.37 13.77 -18.60
CA PHE A 165 -3.33 13.60 -20.06
C PHE A 165 -4.02 14.72 -20.84
N GLY A 166 -4.86 15.52 -20.22
CA GLY A 166 -5.69 16.52 -20.87
C GLY A 166 -5.36 17.97 -20.48
N ASP A 167 -6.41 18.78 -20.47
CA ASP A 167 -6.34 20.22 -20.21
C ASP A 167 -6.39 20.61 -18.72
N GLY A 168 -6.62 19.64 -17.84
CA GLY A 168 -6.83 19.86 -16.40
C GLY A 168 -8.24 20.34 -16.02
N ASN A 169 -9.13 20.54 -17.00
CA ASN A 169 -10.47 21.10 -16.85
C ASN A 169 -11.59 20.11 -17.22
N GLY A 170 -11.29 18.82 -17.25
CA GLY A 170 -12.26 17.75 -17.50
C GLY A 170 -12.12 17.07 -18.85
N ASN A 171 -11.35 17.61 -19.80
CA ASN A 171 -11.11 16.97 -21.10
C ASN A 171 -9.80 16.18 -21.09
N TYR A 172 -9.82 15.01 -21.74
CA TYR A 172 -8.65 14.16 -21.97
C TYR A 172 -8.77 13.49 -23.34
N PRO A 173 -7.65 13.20 -24.03
CA PRO A 173 -7.65 12.55 -25.32
C PRO A 173 -8.22 11.14 -25.26
N GLU A 174 -8.82 10.67 -26.38
CA GLU A 174 -9.15 9.28 -26.57
C GLU A 174 -7.88 8.41 -26.46
N GLY A 175 -8.00 7.21 -25.85
CA GLY A 175 -6.85 6.36 -25.55
C GLY A 175 -6.17 6.67 -24.22
N SER A 176 -6.58 7.72 -23.50
CA SER A 176 -6.07 7.99 -22.13
C SER A 176 -6.57 6.91 -21.16
N TYR A 177 -5.67 6.41 -20.33
CA TYR A 177 -5.99 5.45 -19.25
C TYR A 177 -5.01 5.57 -18.09
N VAL A 178 -5.42 5.08 -16.92
CA VAL A 178 -4.52 4.76 -15.81
C VAL A 178 -4.38 3.24 -15.68
N ASN A 179 -3.19 2.78 -15.28
CA ASN A 179 -3.00 1.35 -15.07
C ASN A 179 -3.80 0.86 -13.86
N MET A 180 -3.90 1.66 -12.81
CA MET A 180 -4.65 1.26 -11.62
C MET A 180 -5.35 2.44 -10.92
N VAL A 181 -6.55 2.17 -10.41
CA VAL A 181 -7.22 3.05 -9.43
C VAL A 181 -7.31 2.31 -8.10
N LEU A 182 -6.81 2.94 -7.03
CA LEU A 182 -6.95 2.45 -5.67
C LEU A 182 -8.14 3.14 -4.97
N THR A 183 -8.94 2.40 -4.22
CA THR A 183 -9.82 2.97 -3.20
C THR A 183 -8.94 3.47 -2.05
N HIS A 184 -8.91 4.81 -1.83
CA HIS A 184 -7.89 5.47 -1.02
C HIS A 184 -8.21 5.41 0.46
N ASN A 185 -7.23 4.92 1.23
CA ASN A 185 -7.18 5.00 2.69
C ASN A 185 -8.40 4.41 3.40
N LEU A 186 -8.58 3.10 3.23
CA LEU A 186 -9.60 2.34 3.94
C LEU A 186 -9.32 2.33 5.44
N ASN A 187 -10.26 2.83 6.24
CA ASN A 187 -10.11 2.99 7.67
C ASN A 187 -11.14 2.19 8.49
N PHE A 188 -12.37 2.05 7.99
CA PHE A 188 -13.51 1.53 8.74
C PHE A 188 -14.21 0.37 8.02
N GLN A 189 -14.88 -0.48 8.78
CA GLN A 189 -15.66 -1.60 8.22
C GLN A 189 -16.87 -1.10 7.43
N GLU A 190 -17.48 -0.01 7.87
CA GLU A 190 -18.62 0.63 7.23
C GLU A 190 -18.28 1.13 5.81
N GLU A 191 -17.03 1.55 5.58
CA GLU A 191 -16.56 1.90 4.22
C GLU A 191 -16.59 0.67 3.30
N VAL A 192 -16.20 -0.51 3.80
CA VAL A 192 -16.24 -1.77 3.04
C VAL A 192 -17.67 -2.10 2.64
N ASP A 193 -18.63 -1.96 3.58
CA ASP A 193 -20.05 -2.23 3.33
C ASP A 193 -20.61 -1.34 2.22
N VAL A 194 -20.26 -0.07 2.23
CA VAL A 194 -20.66 0.87 1.17
C VAL A 194 -20.02 0.51 -0.16
N MET A 195 -18.72 0.22 -0.19
CA MET A 195 -17.99 -0.02 -1.44
C MET A 195 -18.49 -1.25 -2.21
N TYR A 196 -19.04 -2.26 -1.52
CA TYR A 196 -19.59 -3.47 -2.12
C TYR A 196 -21.07 -3.36 -2.55
N LYS A 197 -21.77 -2.25 -2.25
CA LYS A 197 -23.15 -2.06 -2.73
C LYS A 197 -23.20 -2.07 -4.26
N GLY A 198 -24.19 -2.78 -4.82
CA GLY A 198 -24.32 -2.96 -6.26
C GLY A 198 -23.50 -4.14 -6.84
N LEU A 199 -22.60 -4.74 -6.02
CA LEU A 199 -21.98 -6.03 -6.34
C LEU A 199 -22.69 -7.17 -5.60
N GLU A 200 -22.96 -6.99 -4.32
CA GLU A 200 -23.66 -7.98 -3.47
C GLU A 200 -25.18 -7.93 -3.65
N THR A 201 -25.71 -6.81 -4.06
CA THR A 201 -27.12 -6.58 -4.34
C THR A 201 -27.33 -6.10 -5.77
N PRO A 202 -28.51 -6.31 -6.39
CA PRO A 202 -28.81 -5.74 -7.69
C PRO A 202 -28.62 -4.23 -7.71
N ILE A 203 -28.13 -3.69 -8.82
CA ILE A 203 -27.97 -2.24 -9.02
C ILE A 203 -29.34 -1.62 -9.17
N ASN A 204 -29.72 -0.76 -8.24
CA ASN A 204 -30.83 0.15 -8.42
C ASN A 204 -30.27 1.52 -8.87
N LYS A 205 -30.63 1.96 -10.08
CA LYS A 205 -30.13 3.21 -10.64
C LYS A 205 -30.72 4.44 -9.96
N ASP A 206 -31.81 4.31 -9.23
CA ASP A 206 -32.44 5.38 -8.46
C ASP A 206 -31.77 5.56 -7.08
N GLU A 207 -31.09 4.53 -6.58
CA GLU A 207 -30.31 4.54 -5.36
C GLU A 207 -28.82 4.73 -5.64
N ASN A 208 -28.04 4.98 -4.59
CA ASN A 208 -26.59 5.00 -4.71
C ASN A 208 -26.00 3.59 -4.53
N PHE A 209 -24.89 3.36 -5.18
CA PHE A 209 -24.13 2.13 -5.15
C PHE A 209 -22.64 2.43 -4.91
N GLY A 210 -21.90 1.39 -4.59
CA GLY A 210 -20.50 1.52 -4.17
C GLY A 210 -19.55 1.84 -5.33
N VAL A 211 -18.35 2.29 -4.94
CA VAL A 211 -17.28 2.64 -5.87
C VAL A 211 -16.79 1.46 -6.71
N LEU A 212 -16.79 0.23 -6.16
CA LEU A 212 -16.20 -0.92 -6.86
C LEU A 212 -16.94 -1.30 -8.15
N VAL A 213 -18.26 -1.35 -8.12
CA VAL A 213 -19.06 -1.65 -9.34
C VAL A 213 -18.89 -0.54 -10.37
N THR A 214 -18.72 0.69 -9.93
CA THR A 214 -18.49 1.85 -10.82
C THR A 214 -17.11 1.77 -11.48
N LEU A 215 -16.05 1.53 -10.72
CA LEU A 215 -14.70 1.37 -11.27
C LEU A 215 -14.62 0.15 -12.21
N ARG A 216 -15.34 -0.91 -11.88
CA ARG A 216 -15.46 -2.09 -12.74
C ARG A 216 -16.05 -1.76 -14.13
N ASP A 217 -17.07 -0.90 -14.21
CA ASP A 217 -17.62 -0.44 -15.49
C ASP A 217 -16.53 0.21 -16.37
N PHE A 218 -15.68 1.05 -15.80
CA PHE A 218 -14.59 1.70 -16.54
C PHE A 218 -13.35 0.83 -16.75
N ARG A 219 -13.22 -0.29 -16.04
CA ARG A 219 -12.21 -1.31 -16.31
C ARG A 219 -12.66 -2.21 -17.45
N ASP A 220 -13.89 -2.70 -17.40
CA ASP A 220 -14.43 -3.72 -18.31
C ASP A 220 -15.00 -3.11 -19.60
N GLY A 221 -15.26 -1.80 -19.64
CA GLY A 221 -15.94 -1.10 -20.73
C GLY A 221 -17.42 -1.45 -20.77
N THR A 222 -18.06 -1.58 -19.62
CA THR A 222 -19.50 -1.83 -19.45
C THR A 222 -20.22 -0.59 -18.93
N ASN A 223 -21.56 -0.64 -18.89
CA ASN A 223 -22.39 0.46 -18.37
C ASN A 223 -23.50 -0.08 -17.46
N LEU A 224 -23.14 -0.97 -16.54
CA LEU A 224 -24.09 -1.57 -15.59
C LEU A 224 -24.70 -0.51 -14.66
N THR A 225 -23.88 0.46 -14.27
CA THR A 225 -24.27 1.56 -13.38
C THR A 225 -25.01 2.70 -14.09
N GLY A 226 -24.93 2.79 -15.41
CA GLY A 226 -25.41 3.94 -16.19
C GLY A 226 -24.42 5.13 -16.22
N LEU A 227 -23.26 5.04 -15.53
CA LEU A 227 -22.27 6.11 -15.44
C LEU A 227 -21.20 6.08 -16.54
N ASN A 228 -21.17 5.01 -17.34
CA ASN A 228 -20.24 4.83 -18.46
C ASN A 228 -20.98 4.66 -19.81
N PRO A 229 -21.77 5.64 -20.26
CA PRO A 229 -22.61 5.48 -21.46
C PRO A 229 -21.82 5.31 -22.76
N LYS A 230 -20.54 5.63 -22.77
CA LYS A 230 -19.64 5.44 -23.92
C LYS A 230 -18.89 4.12 -23.86
N ASN A 231 -19.06 3.29 -22.82
CA ASN A 231 -18.34 2.05 -22.60
C ASN A 231 -16.81 2.24 -22.63
N GLU A 232 -16.33 3.35 -22.06
CA GLU A 232 -14.91 3.68 -22.02
C GLU A 232 -14.14 2.68 -21.13
N LYS A 233 -12.90 2.36 -21.52
CA LYS A 233 -11.95 1.56 -20.74
C LYS A 233 -10.82 2.46 -20.22
N LEU A 234 -11.08 3.15 -19.13
CA LEU A 234 -10.18 4.15 -18.56
C LEU A 234 -9.23 3.61 -17.48
N ILE A 235 -9.47 2.40 -17.03
CA ILE A 235 -8.75 1.72 -15.95
C ILE A 235 -8.33 0.33 -16.44
N ARG A 236 -7.14 -0.15 -16.05
CA ARG A 236 -6.74 -1.54 -16.31
C ARG A 236 -6.94 -2.43 -15.08
N HIS A 237 -6.64 -1.90 -13.88
CA HIS A 237 -6.66 -2.63 -12.61
C HIS A 237 -7.33 -1.81 -11.53
N ILE A 238 -7.87 -2.48 -10.52
CA ILE A 238 -8.48 -1.88 -9.34
C ILE A 238 -7.81 -2.47 -8.11
N GLY A 239 -7.59 -1.65 -7.08
CA GLY A 239 -7.03 -2.11 -5.83
C GLY A 239 -7.51 -1.29 -4.65
N LEU A 240 -6.89 -1.54 -3.49
CA LEU A 240 -7.19 -0.80 -2.25
C LEU A 240 -5.92 -0.21 -1.64
N SER A 241 -6.10 0.81 -0.80
CA SER A 241 -5.01 1.27 0.07
C SER A 241 -5.49 1.47 1.49
N GLY A 242 -4.60 1.23 2.46
CA GLY A 242 -4.89 1.45 3.87
C GLY A 242 -3.65 1.73 4.70
N HIS A 243 -3.85 2.53 5.75
CA HIS A 243 -2.80 2.86 6.71
C HIS A 243 -3.09 2.30 8.09
N ILE A 244 -4.37 2.24 8.48
CA ILE A 244 -4.81 2.16 9.87
C ILE A 244 -5.22 0.74 10.24
N ASN A 245 -6.09 0.10 9.45
CA ASN A 245 -6.95 -0.98 9.90
C ASN A 245 -6.79 -2.26 9.08
N SER A 246 -5.90 -3.17 9.51
CA SER A 246 -5.75 -4.50 8.88
C SER A 246 -7.06 -5.30 8.83
N PRO A 247 -7.87 -5.39 9.88
CA PRO A 247 -9.19 -6.04 9.85
C PRO A 247 -10.11 -5.56 8.72
N ALA A 248 -10.24 -4.25 8.51
CA ALA A 248 -11.05 -3.71 7.44
C ALA A 248 -10.50 -4.08 6.06
N MET A 249 -9.17 -4.01 5.89
CA MET A 249 -8.52 -4.42 4.65
C MET A 249 -8.66 -5.92 4.37
N ILE A 250 -8.58 -6.77 5.39
CA ILE A 250 -8.83 -8.22 5.29
C ILE A 250 -10.27 -8.47 4.85
N ASN A 251 -11.25 -7.85 5.50
CA ASN A 251 -12.66 -7.96 5.13
C ASN A 251 -12.89 -7.52 3.67
N MET A 252 -12.25 -6.45 3.24
CA MET A 252 -12.30 -5.98 1.84
C MET A 252 -11.82 -7.06 0.87
N ILE A 253 -10.72 -7.74 1.17
CA ILE A 253 -10.15 -8.80 0.33
C ILE A 253 -11.02 -10.08 0.39
N GLN A 254 -11.51 -10.47 1.57
CA GLN A 254 -12.33 -11.67 1.76
C GLN A 254 -13.68 -11.59 1.03
N ARG A 255 -14.27 -10.39 0.91
CA ARG A 255 -15.53 -10.15 0.20
C ARG A 255 -15.39 -10.23 -1.31
N ASP A 256 -14.17 -10.04 -1.84
CA ASP A 256 -13.94 -9.99 -3.28
C ASP A 256 -14.03 -11.37 -3.95
N ARG A 257 -15.26 -11.85 -4.12
CA ARG A 257 -15.59 -13.04 -4.90
C ARG A 257 -15.69 -12.77 -6.41
N TRP A 258 -15.63 -11.51 -6.83
CA TRP A 258 -15.70 -11.08 -8.24
C TRP A 258 -14.31 -10.84 -8.84
N GLU A 259 -13.25 -11.04 -8.06
CA GLU A 259 -11.86 -10.83 -8.48
C GLU A 259 -11.60 -9.42 -9.03
N ILE A 260 -12.16 -8.42 -8.33
CA ILE A 260 -12.02 -7.01 -8.71
C ILE A 260 -10.70 -6.44 -8.23
N LEU A 261 -10.22 -6.88 -7.06
CA LEU A 261 -9.04 -6.33 -6.41
C LEU A 261 -7.77 -7.01 -6.91
N ASP A 262 -6.93 -6.26 -7.62
CA ASP A 262 -5.68 -6.75 -8.18
C ASP A 262 -4.46 -6.43 -7.32
N ALA A 263 -4.52 -5.35 -6.53
CA ALA A 263 -3.39 -4.89 -5.74
C ALA A 263 -3.79 -4.20 -4.43
N MET A 264 -2.80 -4.07 -3.54
CA MET A 264 -2.92 -3.40 -2.26
C MET A 264 -1.73 -2.48 -2.00
N LEU A 265 -2.00 -1.22 -1.63
CA LEU A 265 -1.01 -0.27 -1.14
C LEU A 265 -1.13 -0.15 0.38
N VAL A 266 -0.06 -0.48 1.11
CA VAL A 266 -0.11 -0.65 2.56
C VAL A 266 1.09 0.02 3.25
N ALA A 267 0.87 0.57 4.45
CA ALA A 267 1.93 1.17 5.25
C ALA A 267 2.86 0.08 5.82
N ILE A 268 4.17 0.21 5.57
CA ILE A 268 5.21 -0.70 6.07
C ILE A 268 6.44 0.09 6.47
N ASN A 269 6.85 -0.05 7.72
CA ASN A 269 8.14 0.44 8.19
C ASN A 269 8.61 -0.30 9.44
N SER A 270 9.81 0.03 9.90
CA SER A 270 10.47 -0.67 11.02
C SER A 270 9.87 -0.38 12.40
N ASN A 271 8.95 0.57 12.54
CA ASN A 271 8.23 0.85 13.79
C ASN A 271 6.85 0.15 13.87
N ASP A 272 6.49 -0.67 12.88
CA ASP A 272 5.19 -1.38 12.85
C ASP A 272 4.94 -2.25 14.11
N ARG A 273 5.99 -2.68 14.80
CA ARG A 273 5.89 -3.52 16.01
C ARG A 273 5.18 -2.86 17.19
N LEU A 274 5.06 -1.53 17.20
CA LEU A 274 4.34 -0.79 18.23
C LEU A 274 2.84 -0.60 17.90
N TYR A 275 2.42 -1.10 16.74
CA TYR A 275 1.09 -0.87 16.18
C TYR A 275 0.47 -2.17 15.70
N LEU A 276 -0.81 -2.14 15.38
CA LEU A 276 -1.47 -3.25 14.68
C LEU A 276 -0.88 -3.36 13.28
N ASN A 277 0.14 -4.21 13.16
CA ASN A 277 0.94 -4.27 11.96
C ASN A 277 0.22 -4.97 10.79
N HIS A 278 0.59 -4.56 9.59
CA HIS A 278 0.08 -5.17 8.36
C HIS A 278 0.88 -6.41 7.95
N GLN A 279 2.13 -6.54 8.42
CA GLN A 279 3.08 -7.57 7.98
C GLN A 279 2.58 -8.99 8.29
N HIS A 280 1.95 -9.19 9.44
CA HIS A 280 1.46 -10.50 9.91
C HIS A 280 -0.06 -10.65 9.82
N ASN A 281 -0.76 -9.65 9.30
CA ASN A 281 -2.22 -9.63 9.20
C ASN A 281 -2.66 -9.56 7.73
N VAL A 282 -2.82 -8.39 7.14
CA VAL A 282 -3.39 -8.26 5.78
C VAL A 282 -2.43 -8.70 4.67
N ILE A 283 -1.12 -8.54 4.83
CA ILE A 283 -0.17 -8.92 3.78
C ILE A 283 -0.22 -10.42 3.45
N PRO A 284 -0.23 -11.35 4.42
CA PRO A 284 -0.38 -12.77 4.12
C PRO A 284 -1.67 -13.11 3.35
N VAL A 285 -2.78 -12.43 3.64
CA VAL A 285 -4.05 -12.61 2.92
C VAL A 285 -3.94 -12.13 1.48
N ALA A 286 -3.36 -10.94 1.27
CA ALA A 286 -3.12 -10.40 -0.08
C ALA A 286 -2.16 -11.28 -0.91
N GLN A 287 -1.10 -11.84 -0.27
CA GLN A 287 -0.19 -12.78 -0.91
C GLN A 287 -0.90 -14.06 -1.35
N ALA A 288 -1.73 -14.64 -0.50
CA ALA A 288 -2.48 -15.85 -0.80
C ALA A 288 -3.48 -15.66 -1.97
N LYS A 289 -3.94 -14.42 -2.19
CA LYS A 289 -4.74 -14.02 -3.37
C LYS A 289 -3.87 -13.58 -4.57
N ASN A 290 -2.54 -13.74 -4.49
CA ASN A 290 -1.59 -13.29 -5.52
C ASN A 290 -1.79 -11.84 -5.96
N MET A 291 -2.11 -10.95 -5.02
CA MET A 291 -2.28 -9.52 -5.28
C MET A 291 -0.91 -8.84 -5.43
N GLY A 292 -0.84 -7.78 -6.24
CA GLY A 292 0.29 -6.86 -6.23
C GLY A 292 0.33 -6.08 -4.91
N ILE A 293 1.49 -6.05 -4.22
CA ILE A 293 1.59 -5.38 -2.91
C ILE A 293 2.63 -4.28 -2.98
N ILE A 294 2.20 -3.06 -2.64
CA ILE A 294 3.00 -1.84 -2.69
C ILE A 294 3.23 -1.36 -1.25
N ALA A 295 4.47 -1.13 -0.86
CA ALA A 295 4.80 -0.51 0.41
C ALA A 295 4.74 1.02 0.31
N MET A 296 4.15 1.67 1.32
CA MET A 296 4.20 3.11 1.53
C MET A 296 4.62 3.43 2.97
N LYS A 297 4.82 4.71 3.27
CA LYS A 297 5.17 5.20 4.61
C LYS A 297 6.46 4.59 5.19
N VAL A 298 7.41 4.26 4.31
CA VAL A 298 8.72 3.67 4.66
C VAL A 298 9.47 4.50 5.70
N PHE A 299 9.29 5.82 5.69
CA PHE A 299 9.86 6.77 6.65
C PHE A 299 8.82 7.36 7.59
N SER A 300 7.68 6.69 7.81
CA SER A 300 6.56 7.21 8.59
C SER A 300 6.16 8.63 8.17
N ASP A 301 6.01 8.88 6.88
CA ASP A 301 5.70 10.20 6.33
C ASP A 301 6.73 11.29 6.71
N GLY A 302 7.96 10.90 6.94
CA GLY A 302 9.04 11.78 7.41
C GLY A 302 9.14 11.92 8.95
N ALA A 303 8.22 11.33 9.71
CA ALA A 303 8.24 11.39 11.18
C ALA A 303 9.46 10.68 11.80
N MET A 304 10.11 9.78 11.08
CA MET A 304 11.40 9.20 11.49
C MET A 304 12.56 10.20 11.44
N TYR A 305 12.37 11.35 10.83
CA TYR A 305 13.37 12.43 10.73
C TYR A 305 12.95 13.68 11.51
N SER A 306 13.12 14.86 10.93
CA SER A 306 12.86 16.14 11.59
C SER A 306 11.39 16.48 11.77
N LYS A 307 10.49 15.87 10.97
CA LYS A 307 9.06 16.16 11.01
C LYS A 307 8.39 15.63 12.28
N TYR A 308 7.39 16.32 12.78
CA TYR A 308 6.48 15.81 13.81
C TYR A 308 5.69 14.61 13.34
N ALA A 309 5.22 13.76 14.27
CA ALA A 309 4.38 12.61 13.97
C ALA A 309 2.91 13.02 13.72
N ASN A 310 2.68 13.70 12.60
CA ASN A 310 1.39 14.17 12.12
C ASN A 310 1.36 14.24 10.59
N TRP A 311 0.17 14.38 10.00
CA TRP A 311 0.02 14.53 8.55
C TRP A 311 0.72 15.80 8.04
N THR A 312 1.47 15.67 6.94
CA THR A 312 1.99 16.82 6.19
C THR A 312 0.82 17.61 5.60
N ARG A 313 0.85 18.93 5.72
CA ARG A 313 -0.21 19.84 5.24
C ARG A 313 0.31 20.86 4.22
N ASP A 314 1.62 21.06 4.17
CA ASP A 314 2.28 22.06 3.35
C ASP A 314 3.74 21.66 3.04
N HIS A 315 4.44 22.52 2.34
CA HIS A 315 5.82 22.27 1.91
C HIS A 315 6.85 22.27 3.05
N GLU A 316 6.54 22.84 4.21
CA GLU A 316 7.45 22.84 5.38
C GLU A 316 7.61 21.44 5.98
N GLY A 317 6.57 20.61 5.85
CA GLY A 317 6.61 19.20 6.25
C GLY A 317 7.37 18.27 5.29
N VAL A 318 7.86 18.77 4.16
CA VAL A 318 8.56 17.94 3.16
C VAL A 318 10.00 17.68 3.54
N ILE A 319 10.34 16.42 3.71
CA ILE A 319 11.72 15.99 3.99
C ILE A 319 12.56 16.02 2.72
N ARG A 320 13.70 16.72 2.78
CA ARG A 320 14.61 16.95 1.64
C ARG A 320 15.98 16.28 1.77
N THR A 321 16.16 15.43 2.79
CA THR A 321 17.44 14.77 3.10
C THR A 321 17.38 13.27 2.82
N VAL A 322 18.56 12.66 2.65
CA VAL A 322 18.72 11.20 2.44
C VAL A 322 18.83 10.41 3.75
N GLY A 323 18.24 10.91 4.82
CA GLY A 323 18.39 10.39 6.17
C GLY A 323 19.36 11.20 7.00
N THR A 324 19.63 10.70 8.22
CA THR A 324 20.64 11.28 9.15
C THR A 324 21.79 10.29 9.34
N ARG A 325 22.82 10.71 10.07
CA ARG A 325 23.94 9.84 10.45
C ARG A 325 23.46 8.67 11.30
N GLU A 326 22.58 8.94 12.24
CA GLU A 326 22.02 8.00 13.20
C GLU A 326 20.98 7.08 12.55
N LEU A 327 20.23 7.61 11.57
CA LEU A 327 19.19 6.90 10.86
C LEU A 327 19.30 7.14 9.34
N PRO A 328 20.19 6.45 8.63
CA PRO A 328 20.30 6.53 7.17
C PRO A 328 19.06 5.92 6.50
N SER A 329 18.67 6.44 5.35
CA SER A 329 17.46 6.01 4.62
C SER A 329 17.55 4.58 4.07
N LYS A 330 18.75 4.12 3.70
CA LYS A 330 18.93 2.82 3.05
C LYS A 330 18.41 1.63 3.87
N PRO A 331 18.74 1.42 5.14
CA PRO A 331 18.20 0.32 5.94
C PRO A 331 16.67 0.29 6.02
N LEU A 332 16.03 1.46 6.01
CA LEU A 332 14.58 1.57 6.10
C LEU A 332 13.89 1.10 4.81
N ILE A 333 14.47 1.45 3.65
CA ILE A 333 14.01 1.00 2.33
C ILE A 333 14.24 -0.52 2.19
N GLU A 334 15.43 -1.00 2.56
CA GLU A 334 15.74 -2.43 2.58
C GLU A 334 14.78 -3.20 3.49
N TYR A 335 14.45 -2.67 4.66
CA TYR A 335 13.48 -3.27 5.58
C TYR A 335 12.11 -3.44 4.92
N ALA A 336 11.56 -2.40 4.34
CA ALA A 336 10.27 -2.46 3.67
C ALA A 336 10.27 -3.44 2.49
N LEU A 337 11.27 -3.36 1.60
CA LEU A 337 11.37 -4.19 0.39
C LEU A 337 11.74 -5.65 0.65
N THR A 338 12.29 -5.98 1.81
CA THR A 338 12.56 -7.38 2.23
C THR A 338 11.45 -7.99 3.06
N THR A 339 10.42 -7.22 3.42
CA THR A 339 9.18 -7.75 4.00
C THR A 339 8.52 -8.66 2.97
N ALA A 340 8.12 -9.85 3.42
CA ALA A 340 7.51 -10.85 2.54
C ALA A 340 6.31 -10.26 1.78
N GLY A 341 6.20 -10.59 0.49
CA GLY A 341 5.09 -10.16 -0.36
C GLY A 341 5.21 -8.78 -0.98
N ILE A 342 6.10 -7.91 -0.52
CA ILE A 342 6.25 -6.57 -1.10
C ILE A 342 6.92 -6.64 -2.48
N HIS A 343 6.30 -6.01 -3.48
CA HIS A 343 6.82 -5.94 -4.85
C HIS A 343 7.58 -4.63 -5.12
N THR A 344 7.03 -3.50 -4.69
CA THR A 344 7.60 -2.17 -4.87
C THR A 344 7.36 -1.31 -3.65
N ALA A 345 8.21 -0.31 -3.43
CA ALA A 345 8.01 0.71 -2.39
C ALA A 345 7.93 2.09 -3.03
N ILE A 346 6.81 2.79 -2.82
CA ILE A 346 6.66 4.18 -3.29
C ILE A 346 7.25 5.15 -2.29
N ILE A 347 8.11 6.04 -2.78
CA ILE A 347 8.78 7.06 -1.96
C ILE A 347 8.62 8.42 -2.62
N GLY A 348 8.05 9.36 -1.85
CA GLY A 348 8.00 10.78 -2.24
C GLY A 348 9.39 11.42 -2.15
N ILE A 349 9.70 12.28 -3.10
CA ILE A 349 11.00 12.96 -3.22
C ILE A 349 10.81 14.45 -2.94
N GLY A 350 11.54 14.97 -1.95
CA GLY A 350 11.52 16.38 -1.58
C GLY A 350 12.36 17.25 -2.51
N GLN A 351 13.50 16.73 -2.99
CA GLN A 351 14.35 17.40 -3.97
C GLN A 351 15.29 16.43 -4.68
N ILE A 352 15.76 16.85 -5.86
CA ILE A 352 16.89 16.22 -6.55
C ILE A 352 18.14 17.11 -6.40
N ALA A 353 19.31 16.49 -6.43
CA ALA A 353 20.59 17.19 -6.39
C ALA A 353 21.48 16.67 -7.53
N ASP A 354 22.43 17.51 -7.97
CA ASP A 354 23.44 17.11 -8.97
C ASP A 354 24.45 16.13 -8.36
N ASP A 355 24.76 16.30 -7.07
CA ASP A 355 25.56 15.35 -6.30
C ASP A 355 24.72 14.11 -5.99
N ASN A 356 25.04 12.99 -6.61
CA ASN A 356 24.32 11.73 -6.43
C ASN A 356 24.32 11.24 -4.97
N LEU A 357 25.30 11.59 -4.15
CA LEU A 357 25.33 11.23 -2.72
C LEU A 357 24.30 12.00 -1.90
N LYS A 358 23.89 13.18 -2.38
CA LYS A 358 22.87 14.02 -1.74
C LYS A 358 21.49 13.92 -2.42
N CYS A 359 21.41 13.25 -3.56
CA CYS A 359 20.18 13.10 -4.31
C CYS A 359 19.33 11.99 -3.71
N GLN A 360 18.18 12.34 -3.10
CA GLN A 360 17.25 11.38 -2.50
C GLN A 360 16.87 10.26 -3.48
N LEU A 361 16.52 10.62 -4.71
CA LEU A 361 16.09 9.65 -5.71
C LEU A 361 17.19 8.63 -6.03
N VAL A 362 18.44 9.08 -6.20
CA VAL A 362 19.58 8.20 -6.48
C VAL A 362 19.90 7.30 -5.30
N GLN A 363 19.92 7.83 -4.08
CA GLN A 363 20.18 7.04 -2.88
C GLN A 363 19.07 6.01 -2.62
N ASN A 364 17.82 6.38 -2.82
CA ASN A 364 16.69 5.47 -2.72
C ASN A 364 16.74 4.37 -3.79
N TYR A 365 17.17 4.72 -5.00
CA TYR A 365 17.35 3.76 -6.08
C TYR A 365 18.39 2.68 -5.75
N TYR A 366 19.55 3.08 -5.19
CA TYR A 366 20.55 2.12 -4.73
C TYR A 366 20.05 1.26 -3.57
N ALA A 367 19.33 1.86 -2.63
CA ALA A 367 18.74 1.13 -1.50
C ALA A 367 17.71 0.10 -1.94
N ALA A 368 17.00 0.37 -3.04
CA ALA A 368 15.97 -0.52 -3.57
C ALA A 368 16.54 -1.73 -4.36
N GLN A 369 17.85 -1.80 -4.61
CA GLN A 369 18.49 -2.94 -5.24
C GLN A 369 18.66 -4.11 -4.25
N VAL A 370 17.57 -4.58 -3.66
CA VAL A 370 17.58 -5.63 -2.63
C VAL A 370 16.62 -6.77 -3.01
N LYS A 371 17.10 -8.02 -2.88
CA LYS A 371 16.27 -9.22 -3.14
C LYS A 371 15.26 -9.45 -2.01
N PRO A 372 14.11 -10.06 -2.28
CA PRO A 372 13.20 -10.52 -1.24
C PRO A 372 13.94 -11.37 -0.21
N GLY A 373 13.66 -11.18 1.08
CA GLY A 373 14.35 -11.89 2.16
C GLY A 373 15.84 -11.58 2.31
N GLY A 374 16.36 -10.53 1.65
CA GLY A 374 17.78 -10.17 1.64
C GLY A 374 18.34 -9.66 2.99
N LEU A 375 17.48 -9.41 3.98
CA LEU A 375 17.89 -9.09 5.35
C LEU A 375 17.70 -10.28 6.27
N SER A 376 18.74 -10.59 7.08
CA SER A 376 18.60 -11.57 8.16
C SER A 376 17.65 -11.05 9.25
N ILE A 377 17.06 -11.98 10.02
CA ILE A 377 16.21 -11.65 11.19
C ILE A 377 16.96 -10.72 12.13
N LYS A 378 18.21 -11.03 12.46
CA LYS A 378 19.04 -10.17 13.32
C LYS A 378 19.18 -8.76 12.75
N ARG A 379 19.40 -8.62 11.42
CA ARG A 379 19.54 -7.30 10.80
C ARG A 379 18.23 -6.51 10.82
N ARG A 380 17.08 -7.17 10.63
CA ARG A 380 15.75 -6.54 10.80
C ARG A 380 15.57 -6.01 12.22
N GLN A 381 15.90 -6.82 13.23
CA GLN A 381 15.84 -6.40 14.66
C GLN A 381 16.74 -5.21 14.97
N GLU A 382 17.97 -5.19 14.42
CA GLU A 382 18.88 -4.03 14.58
C GLU A 382 18.28 -2.74 13.98
N ILE A 383 17.59 -2.83 12.84
CA ILE A 383 16.91 -1.69 12.20
C ILE A 383 15.73 -1.23 13.07
N GLU A 384 14.90 -2.17 13.52
CA GLU A 384 13.77 -1.90 14.40
C GLU A 384 14.21 -1.20 15.69
N GLU A 385 15.30 -1.66 16.31
CA GLU A 385 15.84 -1.04 17.52
C GLU A 385 16.35 0.38 17.24
N SER A 386 17.08 0.58 16.12
CA SER A 386 17.56 1.91 15.74
C SER A 386 16.43 2.90 15.53
N THR A 387 15.31 2.47 14.92
CA THR A 387 14.14 3.34 14.69
C THR A 387 13.33 3.55 15.96
N ARG A 388 13.30 2.57 16.86
CA ARG A 388 12.64 2.70 18.16
C ARG A 388 13.30 3.80 19.03
N MET A 389 14.58 4.06 18.85
CA MET A 389 15.28 5.17 19.54
C MET A 389 14.80 6.55 19.06
N VAL A 390 14.14 6.64 17.90
CA VAL A 390 13.60 7.89 17.38
C VAL A 390 12.18 8.09 17.92
N LYS A 391 11.96 9.14 18.71
CA LYS A 391 10.65 9.49 19.30
C LYS A 391 9.98 8.32 20.03
N ASP A 392 10.76 7.48 20.71
CA ASP A 392 10.30 6.26 21.37
C ASP A 392 9.53 5.31 20.42
N GLY A 393 9.89 5.30 19.13
CA GLY A 393 9.19 4.54 18.09
C GLY A 393 7.79 5.05 17.73
N LYS A 394 7.30 6.12 18.38
CA LYS A 394 5.95 6.68 18.19
C LYS A 394 5.88 7.54 16.93
N THR A 395 6.18 6.94 15.77
CA THR A 395 6.22 7.63 14.49
C THR A 395 5.01 7.32 13.60
N ASN A 396 4.36 6.15 13.79
CA ASN A 396 3.26 5.69 12.93
C ASN A 396 1.89 6.17 13.46
N TYR A 397 1.72 7.49 13.58
CA TYR A 397 0.49 8.15 14.04
C TYR A 397 -0.76 7.77 13.22
N PHE A 398 -0.58 7.15 12.06
CA PHE A 398 -1.61 6.69 11.12
C PHE A 398 -2.01 5.23 11.32
N GLN A 399 -1.45 4.52 12.30
CA GLN A 399 -1.79 3.12 12.60
C GLN A 399 -2.48 3.00 13.96
N LEU A 400 -3.28 1.96 14.14
CA LEU A 400 -3.85 1.63 15.44
C LEU A 400 -2.76 1.16 16.39
N PRO A 401 -2.83 1.54 17.68
CA PRO A 401 -1.88 1.06 18.68
C PRO A 401 -1.86 -0.47 18.75
N PHE A 402 -0.72 -1.01 19.14
CA PHE A 402 -0.56 -2.43 19.39
C PHE A 402 -1.51 -2.93 20.48
N GLN A 403 -2.22 -4.02 20.19
CA GLN A 403 -3.22 -4.63 21.07
C GLN A 403 -2.83 -6.03 21.54
N GLY A 404 -1.65 -6.52 21.14
CA GLY A 404 -1.26 -7.91 21.40
C GLY A 404 -1.87 -8.92 20.40
N LEU A 405 -1.63 -10.19 20.66
CA LEU A 405 -2.31 -11.28 19.97
C LEU A 405 -3.77 -11.29 20.39
N THR A 406 -4.69 -11.30 19.41
CA THR A 406 -6.13 -11.36 19.71
C THR A 406 -6.62 -12.81 19.79
N PRO A 407 -7.72 -13.08 20.50
CA PRO A 407 -8.45 -14.34 20.34
C PRO A 407 -9.00 -14.48 18.92
N PRO A 408 -9.35 -15.71 18.49
CA PRO A 408 -10.13 -15.94 17.27
C PRO A 408 -11.44 -15.14 17.30
N GLN A 409 -11.84 -14.63 16.13
CA GLN A 409 -13.05 -13.82 16.03
C GLN A 409 -14.27 -14.68 15.70
N ASN A 410 -15.47 -14.20 16.00
CA ASN A 410 -16.76 -14.79 15.61
C ASN A 410 -16.88 -16.29 15.91
N VAL A 411 -16.37 -16.72 17.07
CA VAL A 411 -16.44 -18.14 17.48
C VAL A 411 -17.89 -18.55 17.70
N SER A 412 -18.29 -19.66 17.08
CA SER A 412 -19.66 -20.17 17.16
C SER A 412 -19.70 -21.69 17.13
N LEU A 413 -20.78 -22.26 17.67
CA LEU A 413 -21.06 -23.69 17.69
C LEU A 413 -22.25 -24.02 16.78
N LYS A 414 -22.13 -25.11 16.03
CA LYS A 414 -23.26 -25.76 15.35
C LYS A 414 -23.39 -27.18 15.86
N GLN A 415 -24.55 -27.47 16.44
CA GLN A 415 -24.86 -28.82 16.93
C GLN A 415 -25.71 -29.56 15.90
N LYS A 416 -25.19 -30.67 15.43
CA LYS A 416 -25.86 -31.65 14.59
C LYS A 416 -25.56 -33.05 15.15
N ASP A 417 -25.20 -34.00 14.30
CA ASP A 417 -24.75 -35.34 14.71
C ASP A 417 -23.42 -35.25 15.50
N GLN A 418 -22.59 -34.27 15.17
CA GLN A 418 -21.36 -33.87 15.87
C GLN A 418 -21.39 -32.37 16.22
N VAL A 419 -20.47 -31.94 17.09
CA VAL A 419 -20.29 -30.52 17.40
C VAL A 419 -19.27 -29.94 16.43
N GLU A 420 -19.68 -28.95 15.64
CA GLU A 420 -18.78 -28.18 14.77
C GLU A 420 -18.52 -26.82 15.40
N ILE A 421 -17.25 -26.49 15.58
CA ILE A 421 -16.79 -25.22 16.08
C ILE A 421 -16.28 -24.40 14.87
N HIS A 422 -16.77 -23.19 14.69
CA HIS A 422 -16.41 -22.28 13.63
C HIS A 422 -15.81 -20.99 14.21
N TRP A 423 -14.82 -20.40 13.54
CA TRP A 423 -14.25 -19.11 13.92
C TRP A 423 -13.58 -18.42 12.74
N ASP A 424 -13.44 -17.11 12.84
CA ASP A 424 -12.66 -16.32 11.93
C ASP A 424 -11.25 -16.07 12.48
N THR A 425 -10.35 -15.57 11.61
CA THR A 425 -8.96 -15.35 11.95
C THR A 425 -8.80 -14.50 13.21
N ALA A 426 -7.81 -14.82 14.02
CA ALA A 426 -7.24 -13.90 15.00
C ALA A 426 -6.32 -12.88 14.31
N TYR A 427 -5.96 -11.81 15.02
CA TYR A 427 -4.97 -10.84 14.55
C TYR A 427 -3.66 -11.03 15.29
N ALA A 428 -2.61 -11.18 14.50
CA ALA A 428 -1.25 -11.38 14.98
C ALA A 428 -0.67 -10.11 15.60
N ALA A 429 0.17 -10.31 16.59
CA ALA A 429 1.03 -9.30 17.18
C ALA A 429 2.34 -9.16 16.38
N ASN A 430 3.47 -9.17 17.08
CA ASN A 430 4.81 -9.05 16.49
C ASN A 430 5.33 -10.35 15.86
N THR A 431 4.61 -11.45 16.05
CA THR A 431 4.95 -12.78 15.57
C THR A 431 3.77 -13.35 14.80
N PRO A 432 3.98 -13.99 13.64
CA PRO A 432 2.89 -14.58 12.87
C PRO A 432 2.09 -15.62 13.66
N LEU A 433 0.81 -15.75 13.33
CA LEU A 433 -0.02 -16.85 13.83
C LEU A 433 0.56 -18.21 13.40
N SER A 434 0.44 -19.18 14.28
CA SER A 434 0.87 -20.56 14.06
C SER A 434 -0.33 -21.50 13.86
N HIS A 435 -1.21 -21.56 14.86
CA HIS A 435 -2.36 -22.47 14.85
C HIS A 435 -3.44 -22.00 15.84
N TYR A 436 -4.57 -22.69 15.79
CA TYR A 436 -5.63 -22.59 16.78
C TYR A 436 -5.70 -23.88 17.59
N GLU A 437 -5.98 -23.77 18.88
CA GLU A 437 -6.25 -24.89 19.76
C GLU A 437 -7.72 -24.90 20.13
N VAL A 438 -8.35 -26.07 20.06
CA VAL A 438 -9.75 -26.26 20.48
C VAL A 438 -9.77 -27.03 21.82
N LEU A 439 -10.38 -26.42 22.80
CA LEU A 439 -10.54 -26.98 24.13
C LEU A 439 -12.00 -27.41 24.30
N ARG A 440 -12.22 -28.62 24.80
CA ARG A 440 -13.51 -29.16 25.26
C ARG A 440 -13.44 -29.39 26.77
N ASP A 441 -14.34 -28.80 27.54
CA ASP A 441 -14.37 -28.89 29.02
C ASP A 441 -12.97 -28.59 29.61
N GLY A 442 -12.27 -27.57 29.09
CA GLY A 442 -10.95 -27.15 29.49
C GLY A 442 -9.77 -28.03 29.00
N LYS A 443 -10.04 -29.12 28.27
CA LYS A 443 -9.01 -30.04 27.76
C LYS A 443 -8.78 -29.85 26.26
N LEU A 444 -7.54 -29.86 25.83
CA LEU A 444 -7.18 -29.79 24.41
C LEU A 444 -7.68 -31.04 23.67
N VAL A 445 -8.53 -30.85 22.66
CA VAL A 445 -9.09 -31.91 21.82
C VAL A 445 -8.66 -31.80 20.35
N GLY A 446 -8.13 -30.65 19.92
CA GLY A 446 -7.64 -30.49 18.55
C GLY A 446 -6.80 -29.28 18.32
N LYS A 447 -6.06 -29.33 17.21
CA LYS A 447 -5.30 -28.20 16.68
C LYS A 447 -5.61 -28.00 15.21
N VAL A 448 -5.83 -26.75 14.81
CA VAL A 448 -6.04 -26.36 13.41
C VAL A 448 -4.96 -25.39 13.02
N LYS A 449 -4.19 -25.72 11.98
CA LYS A 449 -3.12 -24.86 11.47
C LYS A 449 -3.72 -23.53 11.01
N HIS A 450 -3.04 -22.43 11.33
CA HIS A 450 -3.41 -21.14 10.76
C HIS A 450 -2.98 -21.06 9.29
N GLU A 451 -3.90 -20.60 8.45
CA GLU A 451 -3.65 -20.20 7.08
C GLU A 451 -4.32 -18.84 6.82
N PRO A 452 -3.78 -18.00 5.89
CA PRO A 452 -4.43 -16.73 5.59
C PRO A 452 -5.88 -16.93 5.14
N GLN A 453 -6.82 -16.35 5.87
CA GLN A 453 -8.26 -16.49 5.57
C GLN A 453 -8.61 -15.57 4.40
N VAL A 454 -8.62 -16.11 3.19
CA VAL A 454 -8.81 -15.38 1.91
C VAL A 454 -10.27 -15.19 1.50
N SER A 455 -11.20 -15.83 2.19
CA SER A 455 -12.65 -15.72 2.00
C SER A 455 -13.34 -15.58 3.36
N ARG A 456 -14.66 -15.41 3.36
CA ARG A 456 -15.47 -15.42 4.59
C ARG A 456 -15.78 -16.82 5.10
N ASP A 457 -15.22 -17.87 4.51
CA ASP A 457 -15.36 -19.23 5.00
C ASP A 457 -14.59 -19.35 6.32
N PRO A 458 -15.24 -19.75 7.43
CA PRO A 458 -14.60 -19.83 8.73
C PRO A 458 -13.63 -21.02 8.81
N PHE A 459 -12.67 -20.94 9.70
CA PHE A 459 -11.99 -22.12 10.21
C PHE A 459 -13.00 -23.03 10.88
N THR A 460 -12.80 -24.34 10.78
CA THR A 460 -13.75 -25.33 11.31
C THR A 460 -13.01 -26.47 12.02
N PHE A 461 -13.54 -26.88 13.15
CA PHE A 461 -13.15 -28.11 13.83
C PHE A 461 -14.41 -28.92 14.16
N ALA A 462 -14.41 -30.20 13.81
CA ALA A 462 -15.49 -31.12 14.12
C ALA A 462 -15.07 -32.04 15.27
N ASP A 463 -15.82 -32.01 16.39
CA ASP A 463 -15.58 -32.87 17.51
C ASP A 463 -16.56 -34.07 17.46
N GLN A 464 -16.00 -35.28 17.52
CA GLN A 464 -16.77 -36.53 17.52
C GLN A 464 -17.47 -36.81 18.88
N GLU A 465 -16.94 -36.22 19.94
CA GLU A 465 -17.49 -36.34 21.28
C GLU A 465 -18.13 -35.00 21.69
N LYS A 466 -19.22 -35.07 22.41
CA LYS A 466 -19.91 -33.87 22.93
C LYS A 466 -19.37 -33.48 24.30
N GLY A 467 -18.90 -32.22 24.41
CA GLY A 467 -18.58 -31.59 25.69
C GLY A 467 -19.70 -30.70 26.18
N LYS A 468 -19.54 -30.17 27.39
CA LYS A 468 -20.42 -29.15 27.96
C LYS A 468 -20.05 -27.74 27.52
N SER A 469 -18.77 -27.53 27.31
CA SER A 469 -18.25 -26.23 26.88
C SER A 469 -17.09 -26.36 25.86
N TYR A 470 -16.92 -25.34 25.06
CA TYR A 470 -15.85 -25.25 24.08
C TYR A 470 -15.19 -23.87 24.11
N ARG A 471 -13.86 -23.84 23.84
CA ARG A 471 -13.09 -22.63 23.71
C ARG A 471 -12.08 -22.78 22.57
N VAL A 472 -11.90 -21.74 21.80
CA VAL A 472 -10.84 -21.68 20.78
C VAL A 472 -9.75 -20.69 21.22
N VAL A 473 -8.50 -21.08 21.04
CA VAL A 473 -7.32 -20.31 21.45
C VAL A 473 -6.45 -20.09 20.23
N SER A 474 -6.09 -18.85 19.94
CA SER A 474 -5.06 -18.53 18.97
C SER A 474 -3.67 -18.68 19.58
N VAL A 475 -2.73 -19.21 18.79
CA VAL A 475 -1.33 -19.40 19.20
C VAL A 475 -0.42 -18.85 18.12
N ASP A 476 0.54 -17.99 18.48
CA ASP A 476 1.56 -17.49 17.56
C ASP A 476 2.80 -18.41 17.49
N GLN A 477 3.78 -18.04 16.66
CA GLN A 477 5.00 -18.84 16.47
C GLN A 477 5.94 -18.81 17.68
N ASP A 478 5.81 -17.83 18.58
CA ASP A 478 6.56 -17.76 19.84
C ASP A 478 5.84 -18.50 20.99
N GLY A 479 4.63 -19.04 20.73
CA GLY A 479 3.83 -19.75 21.71
C GLY A 479 2.97 -18.86 22.60
N ASN A 480 2.86 -17.55 22.30
CA ASN A 480 1.90 -16.69 22.98
C ASN A 480 0.47 -17.13 22.63
N ARG A 481 -0.45 -16.96 23.59
CA ARG A 481 -1.81 -17.50 23.52
C ARG A 481 -2.84 -16.40 23.77
N ALA A 482 -3.95 -16.41 23.02
CA ALA A 482 -5.13 -15.58 23.33
C ALA A 482 -6.41 -16.43 23.20
N GLU A 483 -7.22 -16.41 24.25
CA GLU A 483 -8.37 -17.29 24.40
C GLU A 483 -9.67 -16.54 24.07
N ALA A 484 -10.53 -17.15 23.24
CA ALA A 484 -11.88 -16.67 23.04
C ALA A 484 -12.74 -16.93 24.28
N GLU A 485 -13.92 -16.33 24.33
CA GLU A 485 -14.92 -16.67 25.35
C GLU A 485 -15.32 -18.13 25.25
N GLU A 486 -15.63 -18.72 26.40
CA GLU A 486 -16.12 -20.09 26.44
C GLU A 486 -17.57 -20.17 26.00
N LEU A 487 -17.85 -21.06 25.05
CA LEU A 487 -19.19 -21.32 24.55
C LEU A 487 -19.78 -22.55 25.23
N GLN A 488 -21.01 -22.44 25.70
CA GLN A 488 -21.76 -23.57 26.23
C GLN A 488 -22.42 -24.37 25.09
N ALA A 489 -22.29 -25.70 25.12
CA ALA A 489 -22.76 -26.60 24.07
C ALA A 489 -24.18 -27.18 24.38
#